data_a7e391ec5af6494af3e716abe75bd6f7
#
_entry.id   a7e391ec5af6494af3e716abe75bd6f7
#
_cell.length_a   1.000
_cell.length_b   1.000
_cell.length_c   1.000
_cell.angle_alpha   90.00
_cell.angle_beta   90.00
_cell.angle_gamma   90.00
#
_symmetry.space_group_name_H-M   'P 1'
#
loop_
_entity.id
_entity.type
_entity.pdbx_description
1 polymer ?
#
loop_
_entity_poly.entity_id
_entity_poly.type
_entity_poly.pdbx_seq_one_letter_code
_entity_poly.pdbx_strand_id
1 'polypeptide(L)'
;MNRLKAIACVDNNWAIGKDNKLLFHIPEDMKFFKKMTTDNVVVMGNNTFKSMNEKPLPDRINVILTSEIQYGIIFNNGFIKTEPYGLEKYIQYTLKNTNKDIFFIGGESIYKRYAPMCDDIYITHVEGSAKNPDAYFPKNIINGYNHEIIDRSFSRNNGRIEYWYTMEHWFK
;
A
#
# COMPACT_ATOMS: atom_id res chain seq x y z
N MET A 1 -7.32 -15.46 -11.20
CA MET A 1 -8.40 -14.91 -10.35
C MET A 1 -7.86 -13.64 -9.73
N ASN A 2 -8.52 -12.50 -9.90
CA ASN A 2 -8.10 -11.23 -9.30
C ASN A 2 -8.31 -11.26 -7.78
N ARG A 3 -7.43 -10.60 -7.02
CA ARG A 3 -7.34 -10.69 -5.57
C ARG A 3 -7.27 -9.32 -4.90
N LEU A 4 -7.66 -9.31 -3.63
CA LEU A 4 -7.39 -8.19 -2.73
C LEU A 4 -6.00 -8.35 -2.14
N LYS A 5 -5.19 -7.32 -2.26
CA LYS A 5 -3.79 -7.31 -1.83
C LYS A 5 -3.46 -6.06 -1.03
N ALA A 6 -2.51 -6.17 -0.11
CA ALA A 6 -1.90 -5.01 0.53
C ALA A 6 -0.40 -5.01 0.26
N ILE A 7 0.20 -3.83 0.19
CA ILE A 7 1.64 -3.67 0.03
C ILE A 7 2.13 -2.50 0.89
N ALA A 8 3.15 -2.74 1.70
CA ALA A 8 3.70 -1.74 2.62
C ALA A 8 5.20 -1.93 2.83
N CYS A 9 5.88 -0.83 3.19
CA CYS A 9 7.25 -0.83 3.68
C CYS A 9 7.22 -0.43 5.16
N VAL A 10 7.81 -1.24 6.03
CA VAL A 10 7.77 -1.08 7.49
C VAL A 10 9.16 -1.14 8.12
N ASP A 11 9.32 -0.54 9.30
CA ASP A 11 10.50 -0.72 10.15
C ASP A 11 10.31 -1.89 11.13
N ASN A 12 11.29 -2.10 12.03
CA ASN A 12 11.22 -3.15 13.05
C ASN A 12 10.02 -3.03 14.00
N ASN A 13 9.42 -1.85 14.11
CA ASN A 13 8.25 -1.57 14.94
C ASN A 13 6.94 -1.52 14.12
N TRP A 14 7.00 -1.92 12.85
CA TRP A 14 5.86 -1.86 11.91
C TRP A 14 5.39 -0.44 11.59
N ALA A 15 6.24 0.55 11.81
CA ALA A 15 5.99 1.93 11.40
C ALA A 15 6.10 2.07 9.88
N ILE A 16 5.21 2.87 9.28
CA ILE A 16 5.11 3.10 7.83
C ILE A 16 5.35 4.55 7.45
N GLY A 17 5.21 5.49 8.38
CA GLY A 17 5.26 6.91 8.05
C GLY A 17 5.48 7.82 9.24
N LYS A 18 5.83 9.06 8.90
CA LYS A 18 5.92 10.19 9.80
C LYS A 18 5.59 11.47 9.04
N ASP A 19 4.78 12.35 9.63
CA ASP A 19 4.40 13.64 9.05
C ASP A 19 3.92 13.53 7.58
N ASN A 20 3.08 12.51 7.29
CA ASN A 20 2.62 12.16 5.95
C ASN A 20 3.72 11.82 4.93
N LYS A 21 4.90 11.37 5.38
CA LYS A 21 6.00 10.94 4.50
C LYS A 21 6.38 9.49 4.79
N LEU A 22 6.87 8.79 3.78
CA LEU A 22 7.49 7.49 3.95
C LEU A 22 8.74 7.61 4.84
N LEU A 23 8.99 6.58 5.66
CA LEU A 23 10.14 6.53 6.56
C LEU A 23 11.46 6.30 5.81
N PHE A 24 11.39 5.54 4.71
CA PHE A 24 12.57 5.10 3.96
C PHE A 24 12.39 5.38 2.48
N HIS A 25 13.49 5.72 1.82
CA HIS A 25 13.55 5.77 0.36
C HIS A 25 14.47 4.66 -0.12
N ILE A 26 13.88 3.53 -0.53
CA ILE A 26 14.59 2.34 -1.00
C ILE A 26 14.23 2.13 -2.47
N PRO A 27 15.15 2.40 -3.42
CA PRO A 27 14.87 2.29 -4.85
C PRO A 27 14.37 0.91 -5.26
N GLU A 28 14.87 -0.15 -4.64
CA GLU A 28 14.48 -1.53 -4.90
C GLU A 28 13.03 -1.78 -4.49
N ASP A 29 12.61 -1.27 -3.33
CA ASP A 29 11.22 -1.32 -2.86
C ASP A 29 10.30 -0.54 -3.81
N MET A 30 10.69 0.64 -4.25
CA MET A 30 9.94 1.43 -5.23
C MET A 30 9.76 0.70 -6.57
N LYS A 31 10.80 -0.01 -7.04
CA LYS A 31 10.72 -0.85 -8.24
C LYS A 31 9.79 -2.04 -8.05
N PHE A 32 9.89 -2.72 -6.90
CA PHE A 32 9.00 -3.82 -6.54
C PHE A 32 7.55 -3.35 -6.46
N PHE A 33 7.27 -2.26 -5.74
CA PHE A 33 5.96 -1.64 -5.67
C PHE A 33 5.39 -1.31 -7.05
N LYS A 34 6.18 -0.65 -7.91
CA LYS A 34 5.77 -0.33 -9.29
C LYS A 34 5.43 -1.60 -10.07
N LYS A 35 6.32 -2.61 -10.03
CA LYS A 35 6.12 -3.89 -10.73
C LYS A 35 4.81 -4.57 -10.31
N MET A 36 4.53 -4.61 -9.01
CA MET A 36 3.34 -5.29 -8.47
C MET A 36 2.05 -4.55 -8.78
N THR A 37 2.07 -3.22 -8.76
CA THR A 37 0.85 -2.40 -8.86
C THR A 37 0.52 -1.92 -10.28
N THR A 38 1.47 -1.95 -11.23
CA THR A 38 1.23 -1.54 -12.62
C THR A 38 0.07 -2.34 -13.25
N ASP A 39 -0.76 -1.66 -14.03
CA ASP A 39 -1.98 -2.19 -14.69
C ASP A 39 -3.09 -2.65 -13.74
N ASN A 40 -2.95 -2.40 -12.44
CA ASN A 40 -3.90 -2.78 -11.40
C ASN A 40 -4.61 -1.55 -10.78
N VAL A 41 -5.53 -1.82 -9.86
CA VAL A 41 -6.17 -0.79 -9.03
C VAL A 41 -5.34 -0.57 -7.78
N VAL A 42 -5.07 0.69 -7.44
CA VAL A 42 -4.47 1.08 -6.17
C VAL A 42 -5.46 1.89 -5.35
N VAL A 43 -5.65 1.52 -4.10
CA VAL A 43 -6.55 2.19 -3.15
C VAL A 43 -5.72 2.83 -2.05
N MET A 44 -5.93 4.11 -1.83
CA MET A 44 -5.22 4.89 -0.81
C MET A 44 -6.16 5.84 -0.07
N GLY A 45 -5.76 6.26 1.12
CA GLY A 45 -6.44 7.34 1.84
C GLY A 45 -6.06 8.72 1.29
N ASN A 46 -6.91 9.72 1.58
CA ASN A 46 -6.72 11.08 1.10
C ASN A 46 -5.38 11.71 1.57
N ASN A 47 -4.95 11.44 2.81
CA ASN A 47 -3.66 11.94 3.30
C ASN A 47 -2.47 11.34 2.53
N THR A 48 -2.53 10.05 2.19
CA THR A 48 -1.51 9.41 1.35
C THR A 48 -1.49 10.05 -0.04
N PHE A 49 -2.65 10.33 -0.64
CA PHE A 49 -2.73 11.02 -1.93
C PHE A 49 -2.15 12.44 -1.87
N LYS A 50 -2.48 13.20 -0.81
CA LYS A 50 -1.89 14.54 -0.57
C LYS A 50 -0.38 14.49 -0.40
N SER A 51 0.17 13.45 0.24
CA SER A 51 1.63 13.27 0.39
C SER A 51 2.36 13.08 -0.95
N MET A 52 1.65 12.63 -1.98
CA MET A 52 2.13 12.52 -3.36
C MET A 52 1.84 13.77 -4.21
N ASN A 53 1.57 14.93 -3.56
CA ASN A 53 1.18 16.17 -4.22
C ASN A 53 -0.06 16.01 -5.12
N GLU A 54 -0.99 15.14 -4.72
CA GLU A 54 -2.23 14.81 -5.45
C GLU A 54 -2.00 14.36 -6.90
N LYS A 55 -0.83 13.76 -7.16
CA LYS A 55 -0.50 13.18 -8.47
C LYS A 55 -0.84 11.69 -8.49
N PRO A 56 -1.73 11.26 -9.38
CA PRO A 56 -2.04 9.84 -9.51
C PRO A 56 -0.82 9.07 -9.99
N LEU A 57 -0.69 7.84 -9.52
CA LEU A 57 0.35 6.93 -9.98
C LEU A 57 0.08 6.55 -11.44
N PRO A 58 1.06 6.71 -12.36
CA PRO A 58 0.86 6.38 -13.77
C PRO A 58 0.64 4.87 -13.98
N ASP A 59 -0.06 4.53 -15.05
CA ASP A 59 -0.35 3.15 -15.46
C ASP A 59 -1.12 2.32 -14.41
N ARG A 60 -1.93 3.00 -13.58
CA ARG A 60 -2.76 2.40 -12.52
C ARG A 60 -4.10 3.11 -12.43
N ILE A 61 -5.11 2.39 -11.98
CA ILE A 61 -6.38 3.01 -11.60
C ILE A 61 -6.24 3.45 -10.14
N ASN A 62 -6.21 4.76 -9.91
CA ASN A 62 -6.05 5.34 -8.58
C ASN A 62 -7.41 5.59 -7.94
N VAL A 63 -7.68 4.99 -6.79
CA VAL A 63 -8.90 5.17 -6.01
C VAL A 63 -8.54 5.75 -4.65
N ILE A 64 -9.08 6.92 -4.37
CA ILE A 64 -8.83 7.68 -3.15
C ILE A 64 -10.05 7.62 -2.24
N LEU A 65 -9.87 6.98 -1.07
CA LEU A 65 -10.88 6.97 -0.03
C LEU A 65 -10.82 8.28 0.75
N THR A 66 -11.96 8.98 0.81
CA THR A 66 -12.04 10.30 1.46
C THR A 66 -13.36 10.49 2.20
N SER A 67 -13.34 11.28 3.27
CA SER A 67 -14.54 11.77 3.96
C SER A 67 -15.07 13.09 3.38
N GLU A 68 -14.40 13.66 2.40
CA GLU A 68 -14.84 14.91 1.74
C GLU A 68 -16.06 14.70 0.84
N ILE A 69 -16.39 13.45 0.53
CA ILE A 69 -17.54 13.04 -0.28
C ILE A 69 -18.53 12.32 0.63
N GLN A 70 -19.81 12.76 0.63
CA GLN A 70 -20.85 12.12 1.42
C GLN A 70 -21.35 10.82 0.79
N TYR A 71 -21.55 10.81 -0.52
CA TYR A 71 -22.03 9.63 -1.26
C TYR A 71 -21.48 9.60 -2.68
N GLY A 72 -21.16 8.38 -3.13
CA GLY A 72 -20.91 8.08 -4.53
C GLY A 72 -19.45 8.05 -4.93
N ILE A 73 -19.25 8.13 -6.23
CA ILE A 73 -17.94 8.01 -6.88
C ILE A 73 -17.75 9.24 -7.78
N ILE A 74 -16.67 9.97 -7.58
CA ILE A 74 -16.28 11.09 -8.42
C ILE A 74 -15.09 10.70 -9.27
N PHE A 75 -15.26 10.76 -10.59
CA PHE A 75 -14.17 10.58 -11.56
C PHE A 75 -13.50 11.92 -11.82
N ASN A 76 -12.19 11.96 -11.68
CA ASN A 76 -11.38 13.13 -11.97
C ASN A 76 -10.18 12.71 -12.85
N ASN A 77 -9.41 13.68 -13.37
CA ASN A 77 -8.28 13.42 -14.25
C ASN A 77 -7.25 12.44 -13.64
N GLY A 78 -7.35 11.16 -14.03
CA GLY A 78 -6.43 10.11 -13.64
C GLY A 78 -6.68 9.46 -12.27
N PHE A 79 -7.74 9.85 -11.53
CA PHE A 79 -8.10 9.20 -10.26
C PHE A 79 -9.60 9.24 -9.98
N ILE A 80 -10.01 8.40 -9.04
CA ILE A 80 -11.38 8.26 -8.55
C ILE A 80 -11.39 8.64 -7.07
N LYS A 81 -12.27 9.56 -6.64
CA LYS A 81 -12.55 9.80 -5.22
C LYS A 81 -13.86 9.14 -4.83
N THR A 82 -13.89 8.51 -3.66
CA THR A 82 -15.09 7.85 -3.13
C THR A 82 -15.08 7.79 -1.61
N GLU A 83 -16.26 7.58 -1.03
CA GLU A 83 -16.45 7.24 0.37
C GLU A 83 -16.49 5.69 0.56
N PRO A 84 -16.54 5.17 1.82
CA PRO A 84 -16.41 3.74 2.07
C PRO A 84 -17.41 2.85 1.33
N TYR A 85 -18.68 3.23 1.24
CA TYR A 85 -19.70 2.43 0.56
C TYR A 85 -19.47 2.39 -0.96
N GLY A 86 -19.10 3.52 -1.55
CA GLY A 86 -18.73 3.61 -2.97
C GLY A 86 -17.50 2.76 -3.28
N LEU A 87 -16.49 2.75 -2.38
CA LEU A 87 -15.31 1.89 -2.53
C LEU A 87 -15.70 0.41 -2.51
N GLU A 88 -16.56 -0.03 -1.59
CA GLU A 88 -17.02 -1.43 -1.52
C GLU A 88 -17.71 -1.87 -2.82
N LYS A 89 -18.57 -1.00 -3.38
CA LYS A 89 -19.21 -1.24 -4.68
C LYS A 89 -18.19 -1.30 -5.82
N TYR A 90 -17.20 -0.42 -5.80
CA TYR A 90 -16.14 -0.41 -6.81
C TYR A 90 -15.27 -1.67 -6.74
N ILE A 91 -14.92 -2.13 -5.53
CA ILE A 91 -14.22 -3.40 -5.32
C ILE A 91 -15.01 -4.56 -5.91
N GLN A 92 -16.28 -4.70 -5.56
CA GLN A 92 -17.15 -5.78 -6.08
C GLN A 92 -17.24 -5.75 -7.61
N TYR A 93 -17.42 -4.56 -8.19
CA TYR A 93 -17.44 -4.38 -9.64
C TYR A 93 -16.13 -4.83 -10.29
N THR A 94 -14.98 -4.39 -9.75
CA THR A 94 -13.65 -4.71 -10.28
C THR A 94 -13.38 -6.20 -10.25
N LEU A 95 -13.64 -6.86 -9.12
CA LEU A 95 -13.44 -8.30 -8.96
C LEU A 95 -14.32 -9.14 -9.88
N LYS A 96 -15.52 -8.65 -10.20
CA LYS A 96 -16.48 -9.36 -11.07
C LYS A 96 -16.21 -9.15 -12.55
N ASN A 97 -15.80 -7.96 -12.95
CA ASN A 97 -15.85 -7.52 -14.35
C ASN A 97 -14.49 -7.26 -14.99
N THR A 98 -13.40 -7.41 -14.24
CA THR A 98 -12.03 -7.19 -14.74
C THR A 98 -11.09 -8.30 -14.27
N ASN A 99 -9.87 -8.32 -14.82
CA ASN A 99 -8.78 -9.20 -14.36
C ASN A 99 -7.75 -8.44 -13.50
N LYS A 100 -8.12 -7.26 -12.99
CA LYS A 100 -7.20 -6.43 -12.22
C LYS A 100 -7.21 -6.81 -10.75
N ASP A 101 -6.03 -6.90 -10.16
CA ASP A 101 -5.89 -6.96 -8.72
C ASP A 101 -6.17 -5.59 -8.07
N ILE A 102 -6.51 -5.60 -6.79
CA ILE A 102 -6.74 -4.38 -6.01
C ILE A 102 -5.71 -4.34 -4.89
N PHE A 103 -4.84 -3.33 -4.94
CA PHE A 103 -3.79 -3.11 -3.94
C PHE A 103 -4.16 -1.97 -2.98
N PHE A 104 -4.25 -2.27 -1.70
CA PHE A 104 -4.33 -1.26 -0.65
C PHE A 104 -2.91 -0.80 -0.32
N ILE A 105 -2.65 0.50 -0.55
CA ILE A 105 -1.29 1.08 -0.49
C ILE A 105 -1.10 2.11 0.64
N GLY A 106 -2.07 2.19 1.54
CA GLY A 106 -1.97 3.01 2.75
C GLY A 106 -2.89 4.23 2.77
N GLY A 107 -2.85 5.05 3.82
CA GLY A 107 -2.07 4.91 5.05
C GLY A 107 -2.63 3.93 6.08
N GLU A 108 -2.32 4.20 7.35
CA GLU A 108 -2.68 3.34 8.47
C GLU A 108 -4.18 2.98 8.52
N SER A 109 -5.08 3.94 8.34
CA SER A 109 -6.52 3.71 8.36
C SER A 109 -6.98 2.77 7.24
N ILE A 110 -6.35 2.85 6.06
CA ILE A 110 -6.61 1.95 4.93
C ILE A 110 -6.16 0.53 5.28
N TYR A 111 -4.94 0.36 5.82
CA TYR A 111 -4.46 -0.95 6.22
C TYR A 111 -5.30 -1.56 7.35
N LYS A 112 -5.64 -0.78 8.39
CA LYS A 112 -6.49 -1.27 9.49
C LYS A 112 -7.83 -1.79 9.00
N ARG A 113 -8.45 -1.11 8.04
CA ARG A 113 -9.78 -1.48 7.55
C ARG A 113 -9.77 -2.59 6.52
N TYR A 114 -8.86 -2.56 5.56
CA TYR A 114 -8.93 -3.40 4.36
C TYR A 114 -7.88 -4.51 4.31
N ALA A 115 -6.73 -4.38 4.97
CA ALA A 115 -5.73 -5.44 4.95
C ALA A 115 -6.23 -6.78 5.54
N PRO A 116 -7.14 -6.83 6.55
CA PRO A 116 -7.73 -8.09 7.01
C PRO A 116 -8.50 -8.86 5.95
N MET A 117 -8.98 -8.17 4.90
CA MET A 117 -9.74 -8.75 3.79
C MET A 117 -8.83 -9.27 2.66
N CYS A 118 -7.55 -8.94 2.69
CA CYS A 118 -6.60 -9.29 1.63
C CYS A 118 -6.29 -10.78 1.63
N ASP A 119 -6.08 -11.31 0.43
CA ASP A 119 -5.59 -12.67 0.22
C ASP A 119 -4.07 -12.71 0.32
N ASP A 120 -3.42 -11.64 -0.16
CA ASP A 120 -1.97 -11.48 -0.21
C ASP A 120 -1.55 -10.15 0.44
N ILE A 121 -0.50 -10.18 1.25
CA ILE A 121 0.11 -8.99 1.85
C ILE A 121 1.61 -9.02 1.57
N TYR A 122 2.12 -7.98 0.93
CA TYR A 122 3.53 -7.80 0.63
C TYR A 122 4.13 -6.77 1.59
N ILE A 123 5.17 -7.17 2.32
CA ILE A 123 5.85 -6.31 3.29
C ILE A 123 7.32 -6.22 2.93
N THR A 124 7.82 -5.01 2.74
CA THR A 124 9.25 -4.73 2.77
C THR A 124 9.62 -4.33 4.20
N HIS A 125 10.28 -5.22 4.90
CA HIS A 125 10.72 -5.04 6.28
C HIS A 125 12.15 -4.47 6.29
N VAL A 126 12.31 -3.24 6.72
CA VAL A 126 13.60 -2.53 6.80
C VAL A 126 14.18 -2.72 8.19
N GLU A 127 15.46 -3.14 8.26
CA GLU A 127 16.16 -3.25 9.54
C GLU A 127 16.42 -1.86 10.13
N GLY A 128 16.03 -1.68 11.37
CA GLY A 128 16.13 -0.42 12.10
C GLY A 128 14.78 0.06 12.61
N SER A 129 14.81 1.18 13.30
CA SER A 129 13.60 1.82 13.85
C SER A 129 13.64 3.30 13.57
N ALA A 130 12.57 3.81 12.98
CA ALA A 130 12.43 5.23 12.69
C ALA A 130 12.31 6.03 14.00
N LYS A 131 12.76 7.28 13.96
CA LYS A 131 12.63 8.19 15.11
C LYS A 131 11.26 8.87 15.09
N ASN A 132 10.47 8.61 16.14
CA ASN A 132 9.14 9.20 16.36
C ASN A 132 8.19 9.02 15.15
N PRO A 133 7.92 7.81 14.69
CA PRO A 133 6.91 7.56 13.65
C PRO A 133 5.51 7.84 14.22
N ASP A 134 4.56 8.16 13.35
CA ASP A 134 3.18 8.51 13.72
C ASP A 134 2.13 7.66 12.97
N ALA A 135 2.55 6.75 12.09
CA ALA A 135 1.68 5.84 11.37
C ALA A 135 2.27 4.43 11.33
N TYR A 136 1.41 3.41 11.49
CA TYR A 136 1.82 2.00 11.61
C TYR A 136 0.98 1.08 10.74
N PHE A 137 1.62 0.00 10.26
CA PHE A 137 0.89 -1.14 9.72
C PHE A 137 0.40 -2.03 10.87
N PRO A 138 -0.86 -2.49 10.87
CA PRO A 138 -1.42 -3.30 11.97
C PRO A 138 -0.89 -4.73 11.92
N LYS A 139 0.22 -4.99 12.59
CA LYS A 139 0.97 -6.26 12.59
C LYS A 139 0.10 -7.49 12.87
N ASN A 140 -0.90 -7.39 13.74
CA ASN A 140 -1.76 -8.50 14.13
C ASN A 140 -2.57 -9.10 12.97
N ILE A 141 -2.70 -8.39 11.86
CA ILE A 141 -3.43 -8.85 10.68
C ILE A 141 -2.76 -10.08 10.05
N ILE A 142 -1.44 -10.17 10.07
CA ILE A 142 -0.71 -11.29 9.46
C ILE A 142 -0.75 -12.59 10.28
N ASN A 143 -1.34 -12.55 11.47
CA ASN A 143 -1.51 -13.76 12.28
C ASN A 143 -2.41 -14.77 11.54
N GLY A 144 -1.88 -15.96 11.30
CA GLY A 144 -2.57 -17.03 10.57
C GLY A 144 -2.36 -17.02 9.05
N TYR A 145 -1.58 -16.08 8.51
CA TYR A 145 -1.12 -16.16 7.12
C TYR A 145 0.09 -17.10 7.02
N ASN A 146 0.19 -17.78 5.87
CA ASN A 146 1.46 -18.40 5.46
C ASN A 146 2.45 -17.31 5.08
N HIS A 147 3.74 -17.64 5.09
CA HIS A 147 4.79 -16.65 4.87
C HIS A 147 5.94 -17.23 4.05
N GLU A 148 6.41 -16.44 3.10
CA GLU A 148 7.65 -16.72 2.35
C GLU A 148 8.48 -15.44 2.19
N ILE A 149 9.79 -15.62 2.10
CA ILE A 149 10.72 -14.53 1.82
C ILE A 149 10.93 -14.47 0.31
N ILE A 150 10.63 -13.30 -0.28
CA ILE A 150 10.85 -13.03 -1.71
C ILE A 150 12.30 -12.66 -1.96
N ASP A 151 12.87 -11.77 -1.13
CA ASP A 151 14.24 -11.26 -1.28
C ASP A 151 14.79 -10.77 0.07
N ARG A 152 16.11 -10.89 0.23
CA ARG A 152 16.89 -10.25 1.29
C ARG A 152 18.06 -9.53 0.66
N SER A 153 18.15 -8.24 0.89
CA SER A 153 19.18 -7.43 0.26
C SER A 153 19.45 -6.15 1.05
N PHE A 154 20.16 -5.24 0.45
CA PHE A 154 20.46 -3.94 1.02
C PHE A 154 20.31 -2.86 -0.05
N SER A 155 19.90 -1.68 0.39
CA SER A 155 19.91 -0.46 -0.40
C SER A 155 21.22 0.30 -0.21
N ARG A 156 21.67 1.00 -1.25
CA ARG A 156 22.88 1.83 -1.20
C ARG A 156 22.56 3.28 -1.51
N ASN A 157 23.23 4.16 -0.79
CA ASN A 157 23.25 5.58 -1.07
C ASN A 157 24.70 6.05 -1.18
N ASN A 158 25.07 6.67 -2.31
CA ASN A 158 26.44 7.12 -2.61
C ASN A 158 27.50 6.01 -2.39
N GLY A 159 27.17 4.77 -2.79
CA GLY A 159 28.07 3.62 -2.68
C GLY A 159 28.15 2.97 -1.29
N ARG A 160 27.53 3.56 -0.28
CA ARG A 160 27.45 2.99 1.10
C ARG A 160 26.13 2.28 1.30
N ILE A 161 26.15 1.17 2.07
CA ILE A 161 24.92 0.50 2.52
C ILE A 161 24.20 1.45 3.44
N GLU A 162 22.93 1.73 3.12
CA GLU A 162 22.07 2.61 3.90
C GLU A 162 21.07 1.79 4.72
N TYR A 163 20.43 0.82 4.08
CA TYR A 163 19.41 -0.03 4.72
C TYR A 163 19.58 -1.49 4.30
N TRP A 164 19.42 -2.39 5.27
CA TRP A 164 19.14 -3.80 5.03
C TRP A 164 17.63 -4.00 5.03
N TYR A 165 17.12 -4.86 4.17
CA TYR A 165 15.70 -5.15 4.10
C TYR A 165 15.41 -6.58 3.71
N THR A 166 14.19 -7.05 4.07
CA THR A 166 13.61 -8.32 3.64
C THR A 166 12.27 -8.03 2.97
N MET A 167 12.07 -8.51 1.75
CA MET A 167 10.76 -8.49 1.09
C MET A 167 10.04 -9.80 1.38
N GLU A 168 8.83 -9.70 1.88
CA GLU A 168 8.05 -10.80 2.39
C GLU A 168 6.69 -10.86 1.70
N HIS A 169 6.21 -12.08 1.47
CA HIS A 169 4.86 -12.35 0.99
C HIS A 169 4.10 -13.16 2.05
N TRP A 170 3.01 -12.62 2.51
CA TRP A 170 2.07 -13.22 3.45
C TRP A 170 0.78 -13.55 2.72
N PHE A 171 0.29 -14.79 2.81
CA PHE A 171 -0.85 -15.28 2.02
C PHE A 171 -1.72 -16.26 2.80
N LYS A 172 -3.03 -16.28 2.44
CA LYS A 172 -4.02 -17.22 2.98
C LYS A 172 -4.00 -18.55 2.27
#